data_7b9a77c87658ad5c397d435f9d663194
#
_entry.id   7b9a77c87658ad5c397d435f9d663194
#
_cell.length_a   1.000
_cell.length_b   1.000
_cell.length_c   1.000
_cell.angle_alpha   90.00
_cell.angle_beta   90.00
_cell.angle_gamma   90.00
#
_symmetry.space_group_name_H-M   'P 1'
#
loop_
_entity.id
_entity.type
_entity.pdbx_description
1 polymer ?
#
loop_
_entity_poly.entity_id
_entity_poly.type
_entity_poly.pdbx_seq_one_letter_code
_entity_poly.pdbx_strand_id
1 'polypeptide(L)'
;MLVPLCLLGQDAPPATPAPLKTTVTVVEKVSAETPADVTDLDATAVEESSGTNLDDRLRDVPGFTLFRRASSVVANPTTQGVSLRGIGSSGASRTLVLWDGIPANDPFGGWVYWTRFIPDEIESVEIARGDATSVFGDRAMSGAISIFSPAPEKFHLLGAYETGSENTQDMTAGWSQTWTQLAISGAARGFTTDGYYIVPESIRGAVDRPAGVRFATGDLRLDATTPLGGLFFRIDILAEERANGTWLTHNSTGFGLASLHYVKDWSHDELSLLMYGEEEGFHSTFSTVFNNRNSERETYRQTVPSQAEGGAGLWQHHQSRWNLLAGADAARVEGVDTDHLLPSGTRIGGGTQVEAGWFGQVDGVFGPVRLFAGARESLVQEPSSTDSFFSPSAGAAYTHKRLRLRTSVYRAFRAPTLNELYRSFSAGNTFTEANPALVPETVFGAEAGLDFTGETSSFRVTGYRDSLDNLITNVTLSSTATQIVRERENAAQAVSEGVEAEYRRRFGDWSAVLSYLYADARYATGYRISQVPRHQGSALLAYHHGGTLASAGLRALDYQFDDDLNQFRLPGYATLQFALHQRLRGPLSAEASLENALDHVYYTAFSPTPNIGEPRLWRVGLKWEGRVH
;
A
#
# COMPACT_ATOMS: atom_id res chain seq x y z
N MET A 1 71.77 6.16 30.19
CA MET A 1 70.98 5.25 31.02
C MET A 1 69.55 5.30 30.47
N LEU A 2 69.23 4.43 29.52
CA LEU A 2 67.95 4.39 28.83
C LEU A 2 67.09 3.33 29.55
N VAL A 3 65.89 3.73 29.97
CA VAL A 3 64.86 2.82 30.54
C VAL A 3 63.88 2.49 29.43
N PRO A 4 63.58 1.20 29.10
CA PRO A 4 62.55 0.89 28.14
C PRO A 4 61.18 0.89 28.81
N LEU A 5 60.24 1.62 28.18
CA LEU A 5 58.82 1.62 28.49
C LEU A 5 58.17 0.33 27.92
N CYS A 6 57.75 -0.58 28.79
CA CYS A 6 56.90 -1.72 28.43
C CYS A 6 55.50 -1.21 28.15
N LEU A 7 55.06 -1.29 26.90
CA LEU A 7 53.67 -1.19 26.49
C LEU A 7 52.98 -2.51 26.83
N LEU A 8 52.14 -2.51 27.84
CA LEU A 8 51.16 -3.57 28.10
C LEU A 8 50.06 -3.49 27.01
N GLY A 9 50.03 -4.48 26.14
CA GLY A 9 48.93 -4.68 25.23
C GLY A 9 47.66 -5.00 26.03
N GLN A 10 46.66 -4.16 25.90
CA GLN A 10 45.30 -4.50 26.31
C GLN A 10 44.74 -5.47 25.25
N ASP A 11 44.52 -6.71 25.67
CA ASP A 11 43.73 -7.66 24.90
C ASP A 11 42.33 -7.08 24.67
N ALA A 12 41.94 -6.93 23.44
CA ALA A 12 40.58 -6.55 23.06
C ALA A 12 39.61 -7.63 23.60
N PRO A 13 38.47 -7.25 24.19
CA PRO A 13 37.48 -8.23 24.64
C PRO A 13 37.05 -9.09 23.43
N PRO A 14 36.80 -10.40 23.65
CA PRO A 14 36.37 -11.28 22.58
C PRO A 14 35.10 -10.70 21.94
N ALA A 15 35.10 -10.60 20.61
CA ALA A 15 33.97 -10.14 19.84
C ALA A 15 32.75 -11.01 20.22
N THR A 16 31.71 -10.34 20.72
CA THR A 16 30.42 -10.99 20.95
C THR A 16 30.00 -11.66 19.64
N PRO A 17 29.70 -12.97 19.64
CA PRO A 17 29.22 -13.62 18.43
C PRO A 17 28.01 -12.82 17.91
N ALA A 18 28.01 -12.50 16.62
CA ALA A 18 26.85 -11.88 15.99
C ALA A 18 25.61 -12.74 16.29
N PRO A 19 24.48 -12.16 16.68
CA PRO A 19 23.27 -12.93 16.89
C PRO A 19 23.01 -13.75 15.62
N LEU A 20 22.79 -15.05 15.79
CA LEU A 20 22.38 -15.94 14.73
C LEU A 20 21.11 -15.32 14.11
N LYS A 21 21.17 -14.93 12.85
CA LYS A 21 19.99 -14.54 12.10
C LYS A 21 19.06 -15.75 12.02
N THR A 22 18.09 -15.81 12.90
CA THR A 22 17.06 -16.86 12.92
C THR A 22 15.90 -16.55 11.99
N THR A 23 16.00 -15.47 11.22
CA THR A 23 14.93 -14.97 10.36
C THR A 23 15.33 -15.09 8.91
N VAL A 24 14.50 -15.77 8.15
CA VAL A 24 14.55 -15.83 6.69
C VAL A 24 13.75 -14.64 6.18
N THR A 25 14.43 -13.59 5.76
CA THR A 25 13.79 -12.46 5.07
C THR A 25 14.04 -12.64 3.59
N VAL A 26 13.03 -13.01 2.83
CA VAL A 26 13.10 -13.31 1.39
C VAL A 26 12.84 -12.07 0.54
N VAL A 27 12.63 -10.93 1.17
CA VAL A 27 12.34 -9.70 0.44
C VAL A 27 13.52 -8.78 0.53
N GLU A 28 14.07 -8.47 -0.62
CA GLU A 28 15.06 -7.41 -0.69
C GLU A 28 14.38 -6.09 -0.34
N LYS A 29 14.83 -5.47 0.76
CA LYS A 29 14.61 -4.03 0.93
C LYS A 29 15.33 -3.35 -0.21
N VAL A 30 14.62 -2.52 -0.96
CA VAL A 30 15.28 -1.66 -1.94
C VAL A 30 16.36 -0.91 -1.19
N SER A 31 17.62 -1.18 -1.53
CA SER A 31 18.74 -0.62 -0.78
C SER A 31 18.58 0.90 -0.68
N ALA A 32 18.66 1.47 0.52
CA ALA A 32 18.66 2.92 0.74
C ALA A 32 19.75 3.64 -0.06
N GLU A 33 20.63 2.89 -0.68
CA GLU A 33 21.70 3.36 -1.55
C GLU A 33 21.29 3.44 -3.03
N THR A 34 20.09 2.93 -3.42
CA THR A 34 19.56 3.12 -4.79
C THR A 34 19.32 4.60 -5.08
N PRO A 35 19.30 5.05 -6.33
CA PRO A 35 18.95 6.43 -6.66
C PRO A 35 17.45 6.75 -6.47
N ALA A 36 16.63 5.75 -6.20
CA ALA A 36 15.19 5.90 -5.95
C ALA A 36 14.87 6.72 -4.69
N ASP A 37 13.68 7.29 -4.66
CA ASP A 37 13.13 7.94 -3.47
C ASP A 37 12.46 6.89 -2.59
N VAL A 38 13.10 6.54 -1.48
CA VAL A 38 12.62 5.51 -0.56
C VAL A 38 12.28 6.14 0.79
N THR A 39 11.06 5.91 1.27
CA THR A 39 10.61 6.26 2.62
C THR A 39 10.47 4.98 3.45
N ASP A 40 11.20 4.88 4.56
CA ASP A 40 11.07 3.81 5.54
C ASP A 40 10.26 4.28 6.74
N LEU A 41 9.26 3.48 7.12
CA LEU A 41 8.46 3.62 8.33
C LEU A 41 8.70 2.37 9.18
N ASP A 42 9.39 2.51 10.31
CA ASP A 42 9.49 1.44 11.31
C ASP A 42 8.19 1.29 12.11
N ALA A 43 8.08 0.25 12.93
CA ALA A 43 6.90 -0.01 13.75
C ALA A 43 6.50 1.22 14.59
N THR A 44 7.48 1.95 15.15
CA THR A 44 7.22 3.16 15.93
C THR A 44 6.58 4.26 15.09
N ALA A 45 7.09 4.49 13.86
CA ALA A 45 6.51 5.47 12.95
C ALA A 45 5.08 5.10 12.51
N VAL A 46 4.78 3.79 12.39
CA VAL A 46 3.43 3.29 12.13
C VAL A 46 2.50 3.51 13.34
N GLU A 47 2.99 3.32 14.57
CA GLU A 47 2.23 3.55 15.82
C GLU A 47 2.02 5.05 16.13
N GLU A 48 2.87 5.95 15.66
CA GLU A 48 2.72 7.41 15.82
C GLU A 48 1.46 7.94 15.12
N SER A 49 0.92 7.25 14.12
CA SER A 49 -0.31 7.62 13.42
C SER A 49 -1.55 7.03 14.10
N SER A 50 -2.63 7.79 14.17
CA SER A 50 -3.89 7.39 14.82
C SER A 50 -4.77 6.47 13.98
N GLY A 51 -4.42 6.21 12.73
CA GLY A 51 -5.25 5.49 11.76
C GLY A 51 -5.69 4.10 12.21
N THR A 52 -6.92 3.71 11.86
CA THR A 52 -7.50 2.41 12.20
C THR A 52 -6.83 1.26 11.46
N ASN A 53 -6.67 1.40 10.16
CA ASN A 53 -6.00 0.44 9.30
C ASN A 53 -4.70 1.04 8.74
N LEU A 54 -3.89 0.22 8.08
CA LEU A 54 -2.61 0.66 7.54
C LEU A 54 -2.75 1.76 6.49
N ASP A 55 -3.78 1.72 5.63
CA ASP A 55 -4.03 2.78 4.64
C ASP A 55 -4.24 4.16 5.27
N ASP A 56 -4.92 4.23 6.42
CA ASP A 56 -5.12 5.50 7.14
C ASP A 56 -3.80 6.06 7.66
N ARG A 57 -2.91 5.20 8.16
CA ARG A 57 -1.56 5.56 8.64
C ARG A 57 -0.63 5.99 7.51
N LEU A 58 -0.72 5.34 6.34
CA LEU A 58 0.09 5.68 5.17
C LEU A 58 -0.29 7.01 4.49
N ARG A 59 -1.47 7.56 4.79
CA ARG A 59 -1.89 8.88 4.24
C ARG A 59 -1.04 10.05 4.71
N ASP A 60 -0.24 9.88 5.76
CA ASP A 60 0.72 10.89 6.20
C ASP A 60 2.00 10.91 5.33
N VAL A 61 2.18 9.91 4.46
CA VAL A 61 3.31 9.81 3.55
C VAL A 61 3.07 10.65 2.29
N PRO A 62 4.05 11.47 1.85
CA PRO A 62 3.91 12.29 0.64
C PRO A 62 3.57 11.44 -0.58
N GLY A 63 2.57 11.86 -1.31
CA GLY A 63 2.17 11.24 -2.55
C GLY A 63 1.35 9.96 -2.44
N PHE A 64 1.18 9.37 -1.26
CA PHE A 64 0.27 8.25 -1.08
C PHE A 64 -1.18 8.71 -1.24
N THR A 65 -1.89 8.12 -2.17
CA THR A 65 -3.30 8.42 -2.44
C THR A 65 -4.09 7.16 -2.72
N LEU A 66 -5.32 7.12 -2.23
CA LEU A 66 -6.33 6.13 -2.60
C LEU A 66 -7.25 6.71 -3.67
N PHE A 67 -7.83 5.88 -4.50
CA PHE A 67 -8.73 6.28 -5.60
C PHE A 67 -9.87 7.20 -5.12
N ARG A 68 -10.45 6.91 -3.96
CA ARG A 68 -11.36 7.84 -3.29
C ARG A 68 -10.82 8.14 -1.93
N ARG A 69 -10.81 9.35 -1.47
CA ARG A 69 -10.25 9.82 -0.19
C ARG A 69 -10.83 9.13 1.07
N ALA A 70 -11.65 8.10 0.92
CA ALA A 70 -12.31 7.40 2.02
C ALA A 70 -11.40 6.34 2.65
N SER A 71 -11.52 6.17 3.97
CA SER A 71 -10.88 5.09 4.73
C SER A 71 -11.37 3.71 4.27
N SER A 72 -10.49 2.71 4.33
CA SER A 72 -10.84 1.31 4.12
C SER A 72 -11.91 0.80 5.10
N VAL A 73 -12.14 1.50 6.19
CA VAL A 73 -13.23 1.21 7.15
C VAL A 73 -14.62 1.32 6.50
N VAL A 74 -14.82 2.26 5.56
CA VAL A 74 -16.13 2.48 4.90
C VAL A 74 -16.08 2.37 3.39
N ALA A 75 -14.90 2.43 2.78
CA ALA A 75 -14.76 2.37 1.33
C ALA A 75 -15.07 0.96 0.82
N ASN A 76 -15.81 0.87 -0.30
CA ASN A 76 -15.95 -0.40 -1.02
C ASN A 76 -14.55 -0.89 -1.45
N PRO A 77 -14.20 -2.18 -1.29
CA PRO A 77 -12.89 -2.71 -1.68
C PRO A 77 -12.48 -2.34 -3.10
N THR A 78 -13.40 -2.41 -4.05
CA THR A 78 -13.14 -2.09 -5.47
C THR A 78 -12.78 -0.62 -5.74
N THR A 79 -12.76 0.24 -4.71
CA THR A 79 -12.32 1.63 -4.77
C THR A 79 -11.04 1.90 -3.97
N GLN A 80 -10.36 0.86 -3.51
CA GLN A 80 -9.15 0.97 -2.67
C GLN A 80 -7.84 0.81 -3.48
N GLY A 81 -7.87 1.23 -4.74
CA GLY A 81 -6.66 1.30 -5.56
C GLY A 81 -5.70 2.38 -5.07
N VAL A 82 -4.41 2.06 -5.12
CA VAL A 82 -3.30 2.88 -4.62
C VAL A 82 -2.54 3.53 -5.76
N SER A 83 -2.11 4.76 -5.55
CA SER A 83 -1.18 5.45 -6.45
C SER A 83 -0.23 6.34 -5.64
N LEU A 84 0.98 6.51 -6.16
CA LEU A 84 1.98 7.44 -5.67
C LEU A 84 2.17 8.57 -6.69
N ARG A 85 2.81 9.68 -6.31
CA ARG A 85 3.21 10.81 -7.18
C ARG A 85 2.11 11.40 -8.07
N GLY A 86 0.86 11.25 -7.68
CA GLY A 86 -0.25 11.90 -8.38
C GLY A 86 -0.52 11.38 -9.78
N ILE A 87 -0.13 10.15 -10.12
CA ILE A 87 -0.54 9.55 -11.40
C ILE A 87 -1.98 9.00 -11.38
N GLY A 88 -2.65 9.15 -10.25
CA GLY A 88 -4.03 8.72 -10.05
C GLY A 88 -4.20 7.19 -9.99
N SER A 89 -5.40 6.75 -9.68
CA SER A 89 -5.83 5.36 -9.79
C SER A 89 -7.29 5.31 -10.25
N SER A 90 -7.73 4.20 -10.79
CA SER A 90 -9.11 4.02 -11.29
C SER A 90 -9.92 2.99 -10.50
N GLY A 91 -9.49 2.64 -9.30
CA GLY A 91 -9.92 1.47 -8.55
C GLY A 91 -8.84 0.39 -8.56
N ALA A 92 -8.26 0.09 -9.70
CA ALA A 92 -7.02 -0.68 -9.82
C ALA A 92 -5.81 0.17 -9.41
N SER A 93 -4.88 -0.44 -8.69
CA SER A 93 -3.66 0.24 -8.24
C SER A 93 -2.68 0.46 -9.40
N ARG A 94 -1.96 1.58 -9.35
CA ARG A 94 -0.75 1.84 -10.14
C ARG A 94 0.53 1.69 -9.30
N THR A 95 0.36 1.28 -8.06
CA THR A 95 1.42 0.96 -7.10
C THR A 95 1.31 -0.51 -6.74
N LEU A 96 2.41 -1.25 -6.81
CA LEU A 96 2.49 -2.61 -6.32
C LEU A 96 2.58 -2.58 -4.79
N VAL A 97 1.72 -3.33 -4.12
CA VAL A 97 1.80 -3.53 -2.68
C VAL A 97 2.25 -4.97 -2.44
N LEU A 98 3.29 -5.13 -1.64
CA LEU A 98 3.87 -6.43 -1.31
C LEU A 98 3.77 -6.68 0.20
N TRP A 99 3.43 -7.90 0.60
CA TRP A 99 3.54 -8.34 1.98
C TRP A 99 4.54 -9.50 2.05
N ASP A 100 5.69 -9.26 2.68
CA ASP A 100 6.84 -10.18 2.68
C ASP A 100 7.19 -10.69 1.26
N GLY A 101 7.12 -9.80 0.24
CA GLY A 101 7.42 -10.09 -1.16
C GLY A 101 6.28 -10.68 -1.99
N ILE A 102 5.14 -10.98 -1.37
CA ILE A 102 3.97 -11.51 -2.07
C ILE A 102 3.09 -10.33 -2.50
N PRO A 103 2.61 -10.26 -3.75
CA PRO A 103 1.64 -9.26 -4.17
C PRO A 103 0.40 -9.28 -3.27
N ALA A 104 0.04 -8.12 -2.72
CA ALA A 104 -1.14 -7.94 -1.87
C ALA A 104 -2.28 -7.20 -2.60
N ASN A 105 -2.04 -6.80 -3.84
CA ASN A 105 -3.07 -6.29 -4.72
C ASN A 105 -4.00 -7.44 -5.13
N ASP A 106 -5.30 -7.20 -5.05
CA ASP A 106 -6.33 -8.12 -5.50
C ASP A 106 -6.02 -8.69 -6.89
N PRO A 107 -6.09 -10.01 -7.10
CA PRO A 107 -5.70 -10.62 -8.36
C PRO A 107 -6.62 -10.23 -9.52
N PHE A 108 -7.95 -10.13 -9.29
CA PHE A 108 -8.91 -9.81 -10.33
C PHE A 108 -8.98 -8.32 -10.65
N GLY A 109 -8.90 -7.46 -9.64
CA GLY A 109 -9.19 -6.03 -9.78
C GLY A 109 -8.05 -5.08 -9.43
N GLY A 110 -6.98 -5.54 -8.80
CA GLY A 110 -5.80 -4.74 -8.50
C GLY A 110 -5.95 -3.73 -7.35
N TRP A 111 -7.06 -3.74 -6.60
CA TRP A 111 -7.19 -2.96 -5.35
C TRP A 111 -6.46 -3.63 -4.19
N VAL A 112 -6.51 -3.07 -2.99
CA VAL A 112 -5.85 -3.64 -1.81
C VAL A 112 -6.87 -3.79 -0.68
N TYR A 113 -6.97 -4.99 -0.10
CA TYR A 113 -7.74 -5.22 1.13
C TYR A 113 -6.89 -4.83 2.33
N TRP A 114 -6.96 -3.56 2.74
CA TRP A 114 -6.17 -3.03 3.87
C TRP A 114 -6.52 -3.65 5.21
N THR A 115 -7.70 -4.27 5.32
CA THR A 115 -8.16 -5.03 6.48
C THR A 115 -7.40 -6.35 6.70
N ARG A 116 -6.61 -6.82 5.73
CA ARG A 116 -5.71 -7.98 5.87
C ARG A 116 -4.54 -7.69 6.80
N PHE A 117 -4.07 -6.44 6.85
CA PHE A 117 -2.89 -6.09 7.62
C PHE A 117 -3.27 -5.79 9.07
N ILE A 118 -2.61 -6.46 10.00
CA ILE A 118 -2.74 -6.22 11.44
C ILE A 118 -1.68 -5.18 11.81
N PRO A 119 -2.05 -3.92 12.16
CA PRO A 119 -1.07 -2.86 12.39
C PRO A 119 -0.04 -3.17 13.49
N ASP A 120 -0.43 -3.92 14.52
CA ASP A 120 0.45 -4.36 15.60
C ASP A 120 1.50 -5.41 15.18
N GLU A 121 1.33 -6.04 14.02
CA GLU A 121 2.19 -7.08 13.45
C GLU A 121 2.93 -6.59 12.20
N ILE A 122 3.25 -5.29 12.16
CA ILE A 122 4.08 -4.68 11.11
C ILE A 122 5.42 -4.25 11.70
N GLU A 123 6.51 -4.83 11.20
CA GLU A 123 7.87 -4.41 11.57
C GLU A 123 8.26 -3.11 10.88
N SER A 124 7.98 -3.01 9.58
CA SER A 124 8.28 -1.81 8.80
C SER A 124 7.49 -1.78 7.48
N VAL A 125 7.35 -0.58 6.94
CA VAL A 125 6.81 -0.34 5.60
C VAL A 125 7.83 0.47 4.81
N GLU A 126 8.24 -0.06 3.66
CA GLU A 126 9.10 0.64 2.71
C GLU A 126 8.27 1.13 1.53
N ILE A 127 8.38 2.40 1.20
CA ILE A 127 7.69 3.02 0.06
C ILE A 127 8.76 3.51 -0.91
N ALA A 128 8.95 2.76 -1.99
CA ALA A 128 9.90 3.05 -3.03
C ALA A 128 9.19 3.68 -4.23
N ARG A 129 9.65 4.84 -4.68
CA ARG A 129 9.10 5.60 -5.80
C ARG A 129 10.08 5.63 -6.96
N GLY A 130 9.58 5.73 -8.17
CA GLY A 130 10.42 5.90 -9.35
C GLY A 130 11.19 4.64 -9.75
N ASP A 131 12.50 4.70 -9.77
CA ASP A 131 13.42 3.67 -10.33
C ASP A 131 13.35 2.28 -9.68
N ALA A 132 12.62 2.12 -8.58
CA ALA A 132 12.38 0.80 -7.96
C ALA A 132 11.63 -0.17 -8.88
N THR A 133 11.01 0.31 -9.94
CA THR A 133 10.12 -0.45 -10.83
C THR A 133 10.81 -1.50 -11.70
N SER A 134 12.11 -1.36 -11.98
CA SER A 134 12.85 -2.30 -12.83
C SER A 134 12.93 -3.74 -12.26
N VAL A 135 12.79 -3.89 -10.96
CA VAL A 135 12.79 -5.19 -10.28
C VAL A 135 11.38 -5.77 -10.15
N PHE A 136 10.38 -4.92 -9.89
CA PHE A 136 9.05 -5.37 -9.47
C PHE A 136 8.08 -5.70 -10.61
N GLY A 137 8.26 -5.14 -11.81
CA GLY A 137 7.41 -5.45 -12.99
C GLY A 137 6.04 -4.78 -12.98
N ASP A 138 4.99 -5.56 -13.23
CA ASP A 138 3.62 -5.06 -13.34
C ASP A 138 3.14 -4.34 -12.07
N ARG A 139 2.26 -3.35 -12.25
CA ARG A 139 1.66 -2.50 -11.19
C ARG A 139 2.65 -1.58 -10.46
N ALA A 140 3.96 -1.76 -10.58
CA ALA A 140 4.94 -0.87 -9.96
C ALA A 140 5.14 0.45 -10.74
N MET A 141 4.17 0.88 -11.54
CA MET A 141 4.25 2.06 -12.43
C MET A 141 4.47 3.38 -11.67
N SER A 142 3.89 3.54 -10.48
CA SER A 142 4.13 4.69 -9.60
C SER A 142 5.11 4.40 -8.46
N GLY A 143 5.51 3.14 -8.30
CA GLY A 143 6.38 2.66 -7.25
C GLY A 143 5.88 1.38 -6.59
N ALA A 144 6.52 0.98 -5.51
CA ALA A 144 6.15 -0.18 -4.71
C ALA A 144 6.05 0.16 -3.22
N ILE A 145 5.13 -0.50 -2.51
CA ILE A 145 4.99 -0.45 -1.06
C ILE A 145 5.25 -1.86 -0.54
N SER A 146 6.35 -2.06 0.17
CA SER A 146 6.71 -3.34 0.78
C SER A 146 6.42 -3.31 2.27
N ILE A 147 5.56 -4.20 2.73
CA ILE A 147 5.17 -4.38 4.13
C ILE A 147 5.94 -5.60 4.64
N PHE A 148 6.62 -5.46 5.77
CA PHE A 148 7.41 -6.51 6.38
C PHE A 148 6.80 -6.91 7.72
N SER A 149 6.60 -8.21 7.92
CA SER A 149 6.18 -8.76 9.19
C SER A 149 7.37 -8.93 10.14
N PRO A 150 7.15 -8.84 11.47
CA PRO A 150 8.23 -8.99 12.44
C PRO A 150 8.82 -10.40 12.42
N ALA A 151 10.10 -10.45 12.71
CA ALA A 151 10.77 -11.71 12.97
C ALA A 151 10.18 -12.40 14.21
N PRO A 152 9.92 -13.73 14.19
CA PRO A 152 9.47 -14.43 15.38
C PRO A 152 10.45 -14.28 16.54
N GLU A 153 9.95 -13.84 17.69
CA GLU A 153 10.72 -13.69 18.93
C GLU A 153 10.85 -15.03 19.70
N LYS A 154 11.79 -15.11 20.65
CA LYS A 154 11.97 -16.29 21.51
C LYS A 154 10.67 -16.66 22.24
N PHE A 155 9.96 -15.69 22.73
CA PHE A 155 8.59 -15.77 23.20
C PHE A 155 7.98 -14.38 23.15
N HIS A 156 6.87 -14.25 22.45
CA HIS A 156 6.06 -13.04 22.41
C HIS A 156 4.58 -13.41 22.55
N LEU A 157 3.85 -12.63 23.29
CA LEU A 157 2.40 -12.75 23.41
C LEU A 157 1.81 -11.34 23.40
N LEU A 158 0.84 -11.11 22.53
CA LEU A 158 0.10 -9.87 22.35
C LEU A 158 -1.39 -10.12 22.57
N GLY A 159 -2.04 -9.22 23.27
CA GLY A 159 -3.49 -9.13 23.34
C GLY A 159 -3.89 -7.68 23.45
N ALA A 160 -4.70 -7.17 22.53
CA ALA A 160 -5.21 -5.81 22.54
C ALA A 160 -6.72 -5.80 22.36
N TYR A 161 -7.37 -4.83 22.98
CA TYR A 161 -8.79 -4.56 22.81
C TYR A 161 -9.04 -3.07 22.86
N GLU A 162 -9.70 -2.55 21.83
CA GLU A 162 -10.13 -1.17 21.73
C GLU A 162 -11.64 -1.08 21.50
N THR A 163 -12.24 -0.01 21.98
CA THR A 163 -13.62 0.37 21.69
C THR A 163 -13.69 1.86 21.35
N GLY A 164 -14.67 2.27 20.57
CA GLY A 164 -14.74 3.65 20.11
C GLY A 164 -16.06 4.10 19.54
N SER A 165 -16.01 5.23 18.85
CA SER A 165 -17.14 5.81 18.12
C SER A 165 -17.80 4.78 17.20
N GLU A 166 -19.06 4.98 16.86
CA GLU A 166 -19.81 4.16 15.89
C GLU A 166 -19.84 2.66 16.25
N ASN A 167 -19.95 2.35 17.56
CA ASN A 167 -19.91 0.98 18.09
C ASN A 167 -18.65 0.18 17.68
N THR A 168 -17.55 0.88 17.46
CA THR A 168 -16.29 0.22 17.06
C THR A 168 -15.79 -0.70 18.16
N GLN A 169 -15.46 -1.92 17.80
CA GLN A 169 -14.77 -2.94 18.60
C GLN A 169 -13.61 -3.49 17.78
N ASP A 170 -12.43 -3.52 18.36
CA ASP A 170 -11.21 -4.01 17.74
C ASP A 170 -10.50 -4.93 18.73
N MET A 171 -10.21 -6.13 18.32
CA MET A 171 -9.52 -7.12 19.14
C MET A 171 -8.38 -7.75 18.34
N THR A 172 -7.17 -7.64 18.86
CA THR A 172 -5.97 -8.27 18.30
C THR A 172 -5.36 -9.26 19.28
N ALA A 173 -4.92 -10.40 18.78
CA ALA A 173 -4.14 -11.37 19.53
C ALA A 173 -2.98 -11.84 18.66
N GLY A 174 -1.78 -11.93 19.25
CA GLY A 174 -0.57 -12.39 18.57
C GLY A 174 0.27 -13.28 19.48
N TRP A 175 1.01 -14.18 18.86
CA TRP A 175 1.90 -15.10 19.57
C TRP A 175 3.10 -15.47 18.69
N SER A 176 4.27 -15.55 19.29
CA SER A 176 5.44 -16.17 18.66
C SER A 176 6.27 -16.98 19.63
N GLN A 177 6.95 -17.99 19.11
CA GLN A 177 7.88 -18.84 19.84
C GLN A 177 9.00 -19.31 18.92
N THR A 178 10.24 -19.14 19.37
CA THR A 178 11.44 -19.59 18.65
C THR A 178 12.18 -20.66 19.42
N TRP A 179 12.59 -21.72 18.72
CA TRP A 179 13.52 -22.76 19.15
C TRP A 179 14.81 -22.68 18.34
N THR A 180 15.73 -23.57 18.53
CA THR A 180 17.06 -23.51 17.89
C THR A 180 17.00 -23.47 16.34
N GLN A 181 16.08 -24.19 15.72
CA GLN A 181 15.98 -24.32 14.26
C GLN A 181 14.57 -24.07 13.72
N LEU A 182 13.64 -23.80 14.60
CA LEU A 182 12.23 -23.64 14.25
C LEU A 182 11.68 -22.41 14.98
N ALA A 183 10.88 -21.60 14.28
CA ALA A 183 10.10 -20.57 14.91
C ALA A 183 8.66 -20.60 14.35
N ILE A 184 7.71 -20.28 15.20
CA ILE A 184 6.29 -20.18 14.81
C ILE A 184 5.78 -18.85 15.35
N SER A 185 5.05 -18.12 14.52
CA SER A 185 4.29 -16.95 14.93
C SER A 185 2.92 -16.94 14.26
N GLY A 186 2.00 -16.23 14.85
CA GLY A 186 0.69 -16.03 14.27
C GLY A 186 -0.03 -14.91 14.99
N ALA A 187 -0.89 -14.22 14.25
CA ALA A 187 -1.73 -13.16 14.75
C ALA A 187 -3.14 -13.27 14.20
N ALA A 188 -4.09 -12.69 14.90
CA ALA A 188 -5.47 -12.58 14.47
C ALA A 188 -6.06 -11.26 14.94
N ARG A 189 -6.89 -10.63 14.10
CA ARG A 189 -7.64 -9.41 14.43
C ARG A 189 -9.11 -9.60 14.07
N GLY A 190 -10.00 -9.27 14.99
CA GLY A 190 -11.43 -9.17 14.78
C GLY A 190 -11.86 -7.72 14.96
N PHE A 191 -12.52 -7.16 13.96
CA PHE A 191 -12.96 -5.77 13.93
C PHE A 191 -14.41 -5.64 13.54
N THR A 192 -15.14 -4.73 14.19
CA THR A 192 -16.50 -4.37 13.79
C THR A 192 -16.76 -2.89 14.08
N THR A 193 -17.49 -2.24 13.19
CA THR A 193 -18.00 -0.88 13.37
C THR A 193 -19.29 -0.71 12.59
N ASP A 194 -20.24 0.06 13.14
CA ASP A 194 -21.43 0.50 12.39
C ASP A 194 -21.03 1.49 11.29
N GLY A 195 -19.83 2.12 11.42
CA GLY A 195 -19.33 3.13 10.51
C GLY A 195 -20.17 4.41 10.54
N TYR A 196 -20.08 5.20 9.49
CA TYR A 196 -20.73 6.50 9.43
C TYR A 196 -21.51 6.70 8.12
N TYR A 197 -22.41 7.68 8.12
CA TYR A 197 -23.13 8.06 6.92
C TYR A 197 -22.18 8.72 5.92
N ILE A 198 -21.99 8.08 4.76
CA ILE A 198 -21.18 8.64 3.66
C ILE A 198 -21.93 9.69 2.84
N VAL A 199 -23.27 9.73 2.92
CA VAL A 199 -24.10 10.72 2.24
C VAL A 199 -24.33 11.93 3.15
N PRO A 200 -24.14 13.18 2.67
CA PRO A 200 -24.38 14.39 3.44
C PRO A 200 -25.83 14.46 3.96
N GLU A 201 -26.02 14.98 5.17
CA GLU A 201 -27.33 15.07 5.82
C GLU A 201 -28.35 15.83 4.96
N SER A 202 -27.92 16.87 4.25
CA SER A 202 -28.78 17.72 3.39
C SER A 202 -29.46 16.99 2.23
N ILE A 203 -28.96 15.84 1.80
CA ILE A 203 -29.52 15.03 0.70
C ILE A 203 -29.89 13.62 1.12
N ARG A 204 -29.73 13.28 2.41
CA ARG A 204 -30.00 11.96 2.97
C ARG A 204 -31.50 11.67 2.97
N GLY A 205 -31.87 10.44 2.58
CA GLY A 205 -33.24 9.95 2.59
C GLY A 205 -33.43 8.67 3.41
N ALA A 206 -34.61 8.08 3.32
CA ALA A 206 -34.99 6.91 4.13
C ALA A 206 -34.17 5.63 3.81
N VAL A 207 -33.52 5.56 2.64
CA VAL A 207 -32.70 4.40 2.25
C VAL A 207 -31.29 4.46 2.81
N ASP A 208 -30.82 5.65 3.20
CA ASP A 208 -29.44 5.85 3.64
C ASP A 208 -29.18 5.26 5.01
N ARG A 209 -28.06 4.59 5.14
CA ARG A 209 -27.54 3.98 6.38
C ARG A 209 -26.06 4.30 6.52
N PRO A 210 -25.50 4.16 7.73
CA PRO A 210 -24.06 4.16 7.90
C PRO A 210 -23.40 3.07 7.03
N ALA A 211 -22.25 3.39 6.45
CA ALA A 211 -21.38 2.43 5.81
C ALA A 211 -20.40 1.91 6.87
N GLY A 212 -20.43 0.62 7.10
CA GLY A 212 -19.63 -0.01 8.14
C GLY A 212 -19.02 -1.32 7.68
N VAL A 213 -18.15 -1.89 8.50
CA VAL A 213 -17.46 -3.15 8.20
C VAL A 213 -17.36 -4.02 9.43
N ARG A 214 -17.41 -5.33 9.23
CA ARG A 214 -16.93 -6.32 10.18
C ARG A 214 -15.99 -7.27 9.44
N PHE A 215 -14.87 -7.60 10.06
CA PHE A 215 -13.93 -8.56 9.50
C PHE A 215 -13.21 -9.35 10.59
N ALA A 216 -12.70 -10.50 10.19
CA ALA A 216 -11.70 -11.26 10.90
C ALA A 216 -10.56 -11.56 9.93
N THR A 217 -9.35 -11.25 10.32
CA THR A 217 -8.13 -11.59 9.59
C THR A 217 -7.17 -12.32 10.50
N GLY A 218 -6.32 -13.15 9.93
CA GLY A 218 -5.28 -13.82 10.69
C GLY A 218 -4.21 -14.40 9.80
N ASP A 219 -3.01 -14.51 10.35
CA ASP A 219 -1.86 -15.12 9.70
C ASP A 219 -1.19 -16.15 10.62
N LEU A 220 -0.54 -17.11 10.00
CA LEU A 220 0.33 -18.10 10.64
C LEU A 220 1.61 -18.20 9.84
N ARG A 221 2.75 -18.10 10.53
CA ARG A 221 4.09 -18.17 9.98
C ARG A 221 4.89 -19.28 10.64
N LEU A 222 5.62 -20.03 9.83
CA LEU A 222 6.55 -21.08 10.25
C LEU A 222 7.92 -20.84 9.62
N ASP A 223 8.93 -20.59 10.42
CA ASP A 223 10.31 -20.44 9.97
C ASP A 223 11.12 -21.67 10.35
N ALA A 224 11.93 -22.18 9.44
CA ALA A 224 12.83 -23.29 9.70
C ALA A 224 14.22 -23.00 9.14
N THR A 225 15.25 -23.13 9.98
CA THR A 225 16.65 -23.00 9.56
C THR A 225 17.27 -24.38 9.42
N THR A 226 17.79 -24.68 8.23
CA THR A 226 18.41 -25.95 7.90
C THR A 226 19.84 -25.73 7.38
N PRO A 227 20.71 -26.77 7.35
CA PRO A 227 22.02 -26.66 6.69
C PRO A 227 21.95 -26.33 5.21
N LEU A 228 20.81 -26.57 4.57
CA LEU A 228 20.59 -26.27 3.15
C LEU A 228 20.15 -24.81 2.92
N GLY A 229 19.61 -24.14 3.93
CA GLY A 229 19.06 -22.77 3.87
C GLY A 229 17.92 -22.58 4.84
N GLY A 230 17.35 -21.39 4.83
CA GLY A 230 16.16 -21.02 5.57
C GLY A 230 14.89 -21.25 4.76
N LEU A 231 13.83 -21.69 5.41
CA LEU A 231 12.49 -21.84 4.87
C LEU A 231 11.53 -21.00 5.69
N PHE A 232 10.59 -20.36 5.01
CA PHE A 232 9.52 -19.58 5.62
C PHE A 232 8.22 -19.96 4.93
N PHE A 233 7.27 -20.51 5.68
CA PHE A 233 5.91 -20.82 5.21
C PHE A 233 4.92 -19.88 5.88
N ARG A 234 3.94 -19.36 5.12
CA ARG A 234 2.91 -18.46 5.63
C ARG A 234 1.54 -18.86 5.10
N ILE A 235 0.54 -18.73 5.96
CA ILE A 235 -0.88 -18.74 5.60
C ILE A 235 -1.48 -17.42 6.07
N ASP A 236 -2.33 -16.82 5.26
CA ASP A 236 -3.08 -15.60 5.56
C ASP A 236 -4.55 -15.78 5.16
N ILE A 237 -5.47 -15.34 5.99
CA ILE A 237 -6.92 -15.46 5.78
C ILE A 237 -7.63 -14.14 6.10
N LEU A 238 -8.70 -13.84 5.34
CA LEU A 238 -9.62 -12.74 5.62
C LEU A 238 -11.05 -13.20 5.37
N ALA A 239 -11.95 -12.83 6.29
CA ALA A 239 -13.39 -12.85 6.09
C ALA A 239 -13.94 -11.47 6.42
N GLU A 240 -14.59 -10.83 5.44
CA GLU A 240 -15.05 -9.44 5.55
C GLU A 240 -16.48 -9.31 5.04
N GLU A 241 -17.29 -8.50 5.74
CA GLU A 241 -18.63 -8.09 5.33
C GLU A 241 -18.79 -6.58 5.51
N ARG A 242 -19.45 -5.91 4.56
CA ARG A 242 -19.63 -4.45 4.54
C ARG A 242 -21.06 -4.04 4.22
N ALA A 243 -21.54 -3.02 4.92
CA ALA A 243 -22.67 -2.21 4.49
C ALA A 243 -22.15 -1.02 3.66
N ASN A 244 -22.71 -0.82 2.47
CA ASN A 244 -22.22 0.19 1.51
C ASN A 244 -23.08 1.48 1.51
N GLY A 245 -23.70 1.82 2.63
CA GLY A 245 -24.40 3.11 2.82
C GLY A 245 -25.87 3.12 2.46
N THR A 246 -26.47 2.00 1.98
CA THR A 246 -27.92 1.85 1.80
C THR A 246 -28.39 0.47 2.28
N TRP A 247 -29.72 0.27 2.38
CA TRP A 247 -30.28 -0.99 2.88
C TRP A 247 -29.97 -2.20 2.01
N LEU A 248 -29.92 -2.03 0.70
CA LEU A 248 -29.77 -3.12 -0.26
C LEU A 248 -28.37 -3.26 -0.84
N THR A 249 -27.44 -2.36 -0.48
CA THR A 249 -26.05 -2.45 -0.96
C THR A 249 -25.12 -2.97 0.13
N HIS A 250 -24.57 -4.13 -0.08
CA HIS A 250 -23.58 -4.77 0.77
C HIS A 250 -22.59 -5.60 -0.05
N ASN A 251 -21.46 -5.90 0.51
CA ASN A 251 -20.51 -6.84 -0.07
C ASN A 251 -19.88 -7.73 1.00
N SER A 252 -19.33 -8.85 0.57
CA SER A 252 -18.52 -9.73 1.40
C SER A 252 -17.36 -10.29 0.61
N THR A 253 -16.25 -10.51 1.31
CA THR A 253 -15.02 -11.10 0.76
C THR A 253 -14.55 -12.23 1.66
N GLY A 254 -14.28 -13.39 1.08
CA GLY A 254 -13.48 -14.44 1.68
C GLY A 254 -12.16 -14.55 0.92
N PHE A 255 -11.04 -14.56 1.61
CA PHE A 255 -9.72 -14.61 1.03
C PHE A 255 -8.83 -15.59 1.79
N GLY A 256 -8.00 -16.34 1.07
CA GLY A 256 -6.98 -17.22 1.61
C GLY A 256 -5.73 -17.22 0.76
N LEU A 257 -4.56 -17.18 1.41
CA LEU A 257 -3.25 -17.21 0.76
C LEU A 257 -2.36 -18.22 1.48
N ALA A 258 -1.55 -18.95 0.71
CA ALA A 258 -0.44 -19.75 1.22
C ALA A 258 0.83 -19.43 0.43
N SER A 259 1.97 -19.34 1.11
CA SER A 259 3.26 -19.10 0.46
C SER A 259 4.39 -19.89 1.10
N LEU A 260 5.42 -20.15 0.30
CA LEU A 260 6.65 -20.77 0.70
C LEU A 260 7.83 -19.96 0.16
N HIS A 261 8.73 -19.60 1.06
CA HIS A 261 9.96 -18.90 0.75
C HIS A 261 11.17 -19.76 1.14
N TYR A 262 12.19 -19.70 0.33
CA TYR A 262 13.47 -20.33 0.61
C TYR A 262 14.59 -19.33 0.39
N VAL A 263 15.52 -19.24 1.34
CA VAL A 263 16.71 -18.39 1.21
C VAL A 263 17.95 -19.19 1.54
N LYS A 264 18.97 -19.00 0.74
CA LYS A 264 20.29 -19.57 0.93
C LYS A 264 21.36 -18.52 0.73
N ASP A 265 22.12 -18.28 1.79
CA ASP A 265 23.32 -17.44 1.78
C ASP A 265 24.56 -18.31 1.65
N TRP A 266 25.51 -17.90 0.81
CA TRP A 266 26.83 -18.48 0.77
C TRP A 266 27.90 -17.48 0.31
N SER A 267 28.85 -17.19 1.18
CA SER A 267 29.96 -16.27 0.93
C SER A 267 29.52 -14.87 0.49
N HIS A 268 29.37 -14.64 -0.81
CA HIS A 268 29.00 -13.34 -1.41
C HIS A 268 27.67 -13.41 -2.15
N ASP A 269 27.03 -14.55 -2.14
CA ASP A 269 25.83 -14.82 -2.92
C ASP A 269 24.64 -15.12 -2.00
N GLU A 270 23.46 -14.67 -2.43
CA GLU A 270 22.18 -15.06 -1.85
C GLU A 270 21.26 -15.56 -2.97
N LEU A 271 20.56 -16.64 -2.71
CA LEU A 271 19.46 -17.13 -3.55
C LEU A 271 18.17 -17.11 -2.76
N SER A 272 17.17 -16.43 -3.29
CA SER A 272 15.81 -16.38 -2.75
C SER A 272 14.84 -17.01 -3.75
N LEU A 273 13.97 -17.90 -3.26
CA LEU A 273 12.87 -18.49 -4.03
C LEU A 273 11.56 -18.25 -3.30
N LEU A 274 10.55 -17.83 -4.01
CA LEU A 274 9.20 -17.58 -3.52
C LEU A 274 8.20 -18.35 -4.37
N MET A 275 7.20 -18.96 -3.73
CA MET A 275 6.00 -19.51 -4.37
C MET A 275 4.78 -19.13 -3.53
N TYR A 276 3.68 -18.81 -4.19
CA TYR A 276 2.42 -18.50 -3.51
C TYR A 276 1.21 -18.96 -4.32
N GLY A 277 0.11 -19.14 -3.63
CA GLY A 277 -1.21 -19.33 -4.21
C GLY A 277 -2.26 -18.65 -3.34
N GLU A 278 -3.24 -18.02 -3.96
CA GLU A 278 -4.33 -17.33 -3.30
C GLU A 278 -5.68 -17.58 -3.97
N GLU A 279 -6.72 -17.59 -3.16
CA GLU A 279 -8.11 -17.71 -3.59
C GLU A 279 -8.95 -16.60 -2.97
N GLU A 280 -9.87 -16.06 -3.74
CA GLU A 280 -10.80 -15.03 -3.31
C GLU A 280 -12.21 -15.34 -3.79
N GLY A 281 -13.18 -15.06 -2.92
CA GLY A 281 -14.60 -15.02 -3.27
C GLY A 281 -15.19 -13.67 -2.90
N PHE A 282 -15.46 -12.83 -3.90
CA PHE A 282 -16.12 -11.54 -3.70
C PHE A 282 -17.59 -11.61 -4.10
N HIS A 283 -18.47 -11.11 -3.24
CA HIS A 283 -19.91 -10.99 -3.48
C HIS A 283 -20.35 -9.55 -3.25
N SER A 284 -21.23 -9.03 -4.09
CA SER A 284 -21.77 -7.67 -3.94
C SER A 284 -23.20 -7.56 -4.44
N THR A 285 -23.99 -6.70 -3.80
CA THR A 285 -25.34 -6.34 -4.25
C THR A 285 -25.36 -4.90 -4.72
N PHE A 286 -26.15 -4.64 -5.74
CA PHE A 286 -26.31 -3.33 -6.36
C PHE A 286 -27.77 -2.92 -6.42
N SER A 287 -28.02 -1.64 -6.24
CA SER A 287 -29.37 -1.08 -6.22
C SER A 287 -29.46 0.22 -6.98
N THR A 288 -30.67 0.57 -7.39
CA THR A 288 -31.02 1.90 -7.86
C THR A 288 -31.80 2.63 -6.77
N VAL A 289 -31.34 3.83 -6.43
CA VAL A 289 -31.95 4.74 -5.47
C VAL A 289 -32.76 5.80 -6.22
N PHE A 290 -33.99 6.07 -5.78
CA PHE A 290 -34.92 7.02 -6.41
C PHE A 290 -35.78 7.73 -5.37
N ASN A 291 -36.72 8.61 -5.79
CA ASN A 291 -37.60 9.40 -4.92
C ASN A 291 -36.81 10.22 -3.88
N ASN A 292 -35.79 10.98 -4.30
CA ASN A 292 -34.93 11.75 -3.40
C ASN A 292 -34.37 10.88 -2.26
N ARG A 293 -33.86 9.68 -2.58
CA ARG A 293 -33.28 8.70 -1.68
C ARG A 293 -34.25 8.12 -0.62
N ASN A 294 -35.56 8.15 -0.92
CA ASN A 294 -36.58 7.53 -0.06
C ASN A 294 -37.04 6.16 -0.53
N SER A 295 -36.55 5.70 -1.65
CA SER A 295 -36.88 4.38 -2.23
C SER A 295 -35.66 3.77 -2.88
N GLU A 296 -35.56 2.45 -2.78
CA GLU A 296 -34.46 1.67 -3.32
C GLU A 296 -34.98 0.36 -3.89
N ARG A 297 -34.34 -0.10 -4.96
CA ARG A 297 -34.62 -1.39 -5.57
C ARG A 297 -33.32 -2.07 -5.97
N GLU A 298 -33.16 -3.32 -5.55
CA GLU A 298 -32.06 -4.17 -5.97
C GLU A 298 -32.08 -4.39 -7.49
N THR A 299 -30.95 -4.26 -8.14
CA THR A 299 -30.82 -4.36 -9.61
C THR A 299 -30.09 -5.61 -10.05
N TYR A 300 -29.08 -6.03 -9.33
CA TYR A 300 -28.35 -7.26 -9.57
C TYR A 300 -27.50 -7.69 -8.37
N ARG A 301 -27.14 -8.96 -8.36
CA ARG A 301 -26.18 -9.57 -7.43
C ARG A 301 -24.98 -10.04 -8.22
N GLN A 302 -23.81 -9.74 -7.71
CA GLN A 302 -22.53 -10.06 -8.34
C GLN A 302 -21.78 -11.08 -7.51
N THR A 303 -21.13 -12.03 -8.18
CA THR A 303 -20.21 -13.02 -7.61
C THR A 303 -18.96 -13.06 -8.47
N VAL A 304 -17.79 -12.89 -7.83
CA VAL A 304 -16.50 -12.89 -8.50
C VAL A 304 -15.54 -13.82 -7.74
N PRO A 305 -15.57 -15.14 -8.03
CA PRO A 305 -14.48 -16.01 -7.63
C PRO A 305 -13.23 -15.68 -8.46
N SER A 306 -12.09 -15.59 -7.80
CA SER A 306 -10.79 -15.39 -8.44
C SER A 306 -9.69 -16.18 -7.72
N GLN A 307 -8.63 -16.48 -8.44
CA GLN A 307 -7.46 -17.17 -7.92
C GLN A 307 -6.20 -16.63 -8.59
N ALA A 308 -5.10 -16.65 -7.84
CA ALA A 308 -3.79 -16.42 -8.42
C ALA A 308 -2.76 -17.40 -7.86
N GLU A 309 -1.80 -17.73 -8.68
CA GLU A 309 -0.64 -18.53 -8.32
C GLU A 309 0.59 -17.91 -8.95
N GLY A 310 1.71 -17.91 -8.22
CA GLY A 310 2.92 -17.32 -8.76
C GLY A 310 4.17 -17.76 -8.01
N GLY A 311 5.29 -17.32 -8.56
CA GLY A 311 6.59 -17.56 -7.96
C GLY A 311 7.66 -16.67 -8.55
N ALA A 312 8.73 -16.49 -7.79
CA ALA A 312 9.90 -15.71 -8.14
C ALA A 312 11.18 -16.40 -7.69
N GLY A 313 12.23 -16.20 -8.45
CA GLY A 313 13.59 -16.57 -8.08
C GLY A 313 14.51 -15.37 -8.22
N LEU A 314 15.28 -15.08 -7.19
CA LEU A 314 16.19 -13.96 -7.11
C LEU A 314 17.58 -14.45 -6.70
N TRP A 315 18.59 -14.05 -7.44
CA TRP A 315 19.98 -14.24 -7.10
C TRP A 315 20.67 -12.89 -6.93
N GLN A 316 21.39 -12.74 -5.83
CA GLN A 316 22.18 -11.55 -5.51
C GLN A 316 23.63 -11.94 -5.32
N HIS A 317 24.53 -11.10 -5.85
CA HIS A 317 25.95 -11.21 -5.64
C HIS A 317 26.53 -9.91 -5.11
N HIS A 318 27.10 -9.96 -3.91
CA HIS A 318 27.69 -8.82 -3.24
C HIS A 318 29.21 -8.86 -3.30
N GLN A 319 29.80 -7.83 -3.87
CA GLN A 319 31.25 -7.63 -3.89
C GLN A 319 31.58 -6.20 -3.41
N SER A 320 32.78 -5.96 -2.94
CA SER A 320 33.17 -4.69 -2.31
C SER A 320 32.87 -3.42 -3.14
N ARG A 321 32.79 -3.53 -4.45
CA ARG A 321 32.53 -2.40 -5.38
C ARG A 321 31.33 -2.61 -6.29
N TRP A 322 30.80 -3.81 -6.38
CA TRP A 322 29.74 -4.18 -7.31
C TRP A 322 28.71 -5.04 -6.61
N ASN A 323 27.46 -4.75 -6.85
CA ASN A 323 26.36 -5.64 -6.53
C ASN A 323 25.64 -6.02 -7.82
N LEU A 324 25.32 -7.27 -7.96
CA LEU A 324 24.54 -7.80 -9.07
C LEU A 324 23.27 -8.42 -8.51
N LEU A 325 22.17 -8.14 -9.16
CA LEU A 325 20.87 -8.74 -8.89
C LEU A 325 20.36 -9.32 -10.22
N ALA A 326 19.88 -10.55 -10.21
CA ALA A 326 19.20 -11.14 -11.36
C ALA A 326 18.06 -12.02 -10.87
N GLY A 327 16.96 -12.02 -11.60
CA GLY A 327 15.82 -12.81 -11.21
C GLY A 327 14.83 -13.04 -12.35
N ALA A 328 13.86 -13.90 -12.04
CA ALA A 328 12.71 -14.17 -12.89
C ALA A 328 11.49 -14.44 -12.01
N ASP A 329 10.34 -14.09 -12.52
CA ASP A 329 9.04 -14.34 -11.88
C ASP A 329 8.00 -14.76 -12.90
N ALA A 330 6.96 -15.43 -12.42
CA ALA A 330 5.76 -15.71 -13.20
C ALA A 330 4.55 -15.77 -12.29
N ALA A 331 3.42 -15.32 -12.80
CA ALA A 331 2.14 -15.39 -12.13
C ALA A 331 1.02 -15.71 -13.12
N ARG A 332 0.00 -16.42 -12.64
CA ARG A 332 -1.24 -16.69 -13.37
C ARG A 332 -2.41 -16.24 -12.51
N VAL A 333 -3.28 -15.46 -13.09
CA VAL A 333 -4.52 -14.98 -12.48
C VAL A 333 -5.70 -15.48 -13.29
N GLU A 334 -6.73 -15.96 -12.62
CA GLU A 334 -8.00 -16.35 -13.23
C GLU A 334 -9.15 -15.81 -12.40
N GLY A 335 -10.20 -15.32 -13.06
CA GLY A 335 -11.40 -14.86 -12.39
C GLY A 335 -12.59 -14.74 -13.32
N VAL A 336 -13.78 -14.90 -12.76
CA VAL A 336 -15.05 -14.84 -13.49
C VAL A 336 -16.04 -13.98 -12.72
N ASP A 337 -16.48 -12.89 -13.33
CA ASP A 337 -17.58 -12.08 -12.84
C ASP A 337 -18.92 -12.62 -13.34
N THR A 338 -19.84 -12.88 -12.43
CA THR A 338 -21.21 -13.32 -12.73
C THR A 338 -22.20 -12.37 -12.07
N ASP A 339 -22.93 -11.63 -12.88
CA ASP A 339 -24.04 -10.78 -12.46
C ASP A 339 -25.38 -11.46 -12.68
N HIS A 340 -26.15 -11.64 -11.62
CA HIS A 340 -27.55 -12.08 -11.66
C HIS A 340 -28.45 -10.84 -11.70
N LEU A 341 -28.92 -10.49 -12.89
CA LEU A 341 -29.77 -9.31 -13.13
C LEU A 341 -31.19 -9.52 -12.62
N LEU A 342 -31.78 -8.52 -12.01
CA LEU A 342 -33.14 -8.55 -11.49
C LEU A 342 -34.08 -7.67 -12.35
N PRO A 343 -35.28 -8.17 -12.79
CA PRO A 343 -35.93 -9.42 -12.34
C PRO A 343 -35.40 -10.69 -13.03
N SER A 344 -34.62 -10.60 -14.09
CA SER A 344 -34.09 -11.80 -14.79
C SER A 344 -32.92 -11.43 -15.69
N GLY A 345 -32.05 -12.41 -15.94
CA GLY A 345 -30.89 -12.31 -16.81
C GLY A 345 -29.59 -12.63 -16.08
N THR A 346 -28.57 -12.94 -16.85
CA THR A 346 -27.22 -13.19 -16.34
C THR A 346 -26.23 -12.54 -17.29
N ARG A 347 -25.25 -11.85 -16.74
CA ARG A 347 -24.09 -11.33 -17.46
C ARG A 347 -22.86 -12.01 -16.89
N ILE A 348 -21.98 -12.50 -17.75
CA ILE A 348 -20.76 -13.21 -17.36
C ILE A 348 -19.59 -12.57 -18.12
N GLY A 349 -18.52 -12.28 -17.40
CA GLY A 349 -17.26 -11.81 -17.94
C GLY A 349 -16.10 -12.35 -17.12
N GLY A 350 -14.97 -12.60 -17.74
CA GLY A 350 -13.79 -13.08 -17.04
C GLY A 350 -12.78 -13.70 -17.98
N GLY A 351 -11.68 -14.15 -17.42
CA GLY A 351 -10.60 -14.73 -18.20
C GLY A 351 -9.42 -15.16 -17.34
N THR A 352 -8.34 -15.46 -18.02
CA THR A 352 -7.06 -15.81 -17.43
C THR A 352 -6.01 -14.86 -17.97
N GLN A 353 -5.16 -14.31 -17.08
CA GLN A 353 -3.98 -13.53 -17.43
C GLN A 353 -2.75 -14.26 -16.93
N VAL A 354 -1.70 -14.34 -17.74
CA VAL A 354 -0.41 -14.93 -17.37
C VAL A 354 0.67 -13.88 -17.58
N GLU A 355 1.47 -13.67 -16.56
CA GLU A 355 2.61 -12.77 -16.60
C GLU A 355 3.89 -13.58 -16.35
N ALA A 356 4.96 -13.22 -17.04
CA ALA A 356 6.30 -13.74 -16.79
C ALA A 356 7.34 -12.65 -17.06
N GLY A 357 8.35 -12.56 -16.22
CA GLY A 357 9.39 -11.57 -16.35
C GLY A 357 10.76 -12.10 -15.97
N TRP A 358 11.78 -11.47 -16.55
CA TRP A 358 13.17 -11.67 -16.13
C TRP A 358 13.86 -10.31 -16.06
N PHE A 359 14.69 -10.14 -15.08
CA PHE A 359 15.33 -8.85 -14.81
C PHE A 359 16.76 -9.01 -14.32
N GLY A 360 17.53 -7.94 -14.50
CA GLY A 360 18.87 -7.83 -13.97
C GLY A 360 19.19 -6.39 -13.62
N GLN A 361 19.96 -6.22 -12.56
CA GLN A 361 20.43 -4.92 -12.08
C GLN A 361 21.91 -5.03 -11.68
N VAL A 362 22.65 -4.01 -11.96
CA VAL A 362 24.03 -3.83 -11.49
C VAL A 362 24.17 -2.46 -10.86
N ASP A 363 24.84 -2.39 -9.72
CA ASP A 363 25.32 -1.15 -9.18
C ASP A 363 26.81 -1.20 -8.85
N GLY A 364 27.48 -0.06 -9.00
CA GLY A 364 28.92 0.06 -8.81
C GLY A 364 29.31 1.32 -8.08
N VAL A 365 30.30 1.21 -7.15
CA VAL A 365 30.78 2.31 -6.31
C VAL A 365 32.16 2.79 -6.83
N PHE A 366 32.23 4.06 -7.22
CA PHE A 366 33.41 4.74 -7.75
C PHE A 366 33.75 5.99 -6.92
N GLY A 367 34.45 5.80 -5.82
CA GLY A 367 34.70 6.86 -4.87
C GLY A 367 33.40 7.41 -4.28
N PRO A 368 33.05 8.69 -4.48
CA PRO A 368 31.82 9.28 -3.96
C PRO A 368 30.61 9.02 -4.87
N VAL A 369 30.79 8.42 -6.04
CA VAL A 369 29.74 8.19 -7.03
C VAL A 369 29.32 6.72 -7.00
N ARG A 370 28.02 6.46 -6.98
CA ARG A 370 27.43 5.16 -7.22
C ARG A 370 26.60 5.23 -8.49
N LEU A 371 26.76 4.27 -9.37
CA LEU A 371 26.04 4.15 -10.63
C LEU A 371 25.16 2.91 -10.61
N PHE A 372 24.00 3.02 -11.19
CA PHE A 372 22.99 1.97 -11.31
C PHE A 372 22.60 1.77 -12.77
N ALA A 373 22.37 0.54 -13.15
CA ALA A 373 21.72 0.19 -14.40
C ALA A 373 20.91 -1.10 -14.19
N GLY A 374 19.68 -1.11 -14.66
CA GLY A 374 18.79 -2.24 -14.59
C GLY A 374 17.94 -2.36 -15.84
N ALA A 375 17.45 -3.56 -16.10
CA ALA A 375 16.49 -3.80 -17.15
C ALA A 375 15.62 -5.01 -16.80
N ARG A 376 14.35 -4.94 -17.22
CA ARG A 376 13.40 -6.04 -17.13
C ARG A 376 12.71 -6.22 -18.47
N GLU A 377 12.52 -7.47 -18.88
CA GLU A 377 11.59 -7.86 -19.93
C GLU A 377 10.42 -8.58 -19.29
N SER A 378 9.21 -8.20 -19.63
CA SER A 378 7.98 -8.80 -19.13
C SER A 378 7.09 -9.21 -20.30
N LEU A 379 6.50 -10.37 -20.20
CA LEU A 379 5.48 -10.89 -21.11
C LEU A 379 4.15 -10.93 -20.36
N VAL A 380 3.12 -10.36 -20.96
CA VAL A 380 1.75 -10.39 -20.45
C VAL A 380 0.88 -11.06 -21.50
N GLN A 381 0.32 -12.20 -21.15
CA GLN A 381 -0.62 -12.93 -21.98
C GLN A 381 -2.04 -12.73 -21.41
N GLU A 382 -2.89 -12.12 -22.18
CA GLU A 382 -4.30 -11.96 -21.96
C GLU A 382 -5.11 -12.88 -22.90
N PRO A 383 -6.42 -13.09 -22.68
CA PRO A 383 -7.22 -13.94 -23.55
C PRO A 383 -7.22 -13.51 -25.03
N SER A 384 -7.02 -12.23 -25.31
CA SER A 384 -7.08 -11.64 -26.66
C SER A 384 -5.73 -11.23 -27.22
N SER A 385 -4.68 -11.10 -26.39
CA SER A 385 -3.38 -10.57 -26.81
C SER A 385 -2.22 -11.20 -26.05
N THR A 386 -1.02 -10.99 -26.55
CA THR A 386 0.24 -11.22 -25.83
C THR A 386 1.14 -10.02 -26.11
N ASP A 387 1.51 -9.33 -25.04
CA ASP A 387 2.32 -8.12 -25.11
C ASP A 387 3.66 -8.31 -24.40
N SER A 388 4.68 -7.59 -24.88
CA SER A 388 6.04 -7.62 -24.35
C SER A 388 6.47 -6.20 -23.97
N PHE A 389 7.08 -6.06 -22.79
CA PHE A 389 7.48 -4.76 -22.24
C PHE A 389 8.92 -4.79 -21.78
N PHE A 390 9.75 -3.99 -22.43
CA PHE A 390 11.11 -3.72 -21.99
C PHE A 390 11.14 -2.49 -21.10
N SER A 391 11.57 -2.67 -19.84
CA SER A 391 11.60 -1.65 -18.78
C SER A 391 13.05 -1.41 -18.33
N PRO A 392 13.80 -0.56 -19.02
CA PRO A 392 15.15 -0.18 -18.61
C PRO A 392 15.10 0.88 -17.51
N SER A 393 16.13 0.88 -16.66
CA SER A 393 16.39 1.94 -15.70
C SER A 393 17.88 2.25 -15.58
N ALA A 394 18.20 3.48 -15.24
CA ALA A 394 19.57 3.91 -14.95
C ALA A 394 19.56 5.07 -13.97
N GLY A 395 20.56 5.12 -13.11
CA GLY A 395 20.67 6.19 -12.12
C GLY A 395 22.08 6.40 -11.61
N ALA A 396 22.24 7.51 -10.91
CA ALA A 396 23.49 7.87 -10.26
C ALA A 396 23.23 8.54 -8.91
N ALA A 397 24.09 8.26 -7.95
CA ALA A 397 24.11 8.96 -6.67
C ALA A 397 25.54 9.47 -6.38
N TYR A 398 25.64 10.72 -5.95
CA TYR A 398 26.89 11.33 -5.50
C TYR A 398 26.77 11.66 -4.02
N THR A 399 27.61 11.03 -3.19
CA THR A 399 27.59 11.24 -1.75
C THR A 399 28.83 12.00 -1.29
N HIS A 400 28.64 13.12 -0.65
CA HIS A 400 29.70 13.88 0.00
C HIS A 400 29.32 14.23 1.45
N LYS A 401 29.97 13.59 2.41
CA LYS A 401 29.67 13.72 3.84
C LYS A 401 28.20 13.38 4.14
N ARG A 402 27.41 14.41 4.51
CA ARG A 402 25.99 14.33 4.88
C ARG A 402 25.04 14.65 3.72
N LEU A 403 25.59 14.97 2.56
CA LEU A 403 24.82 15.35 1.38
C LEU A 403 24.90 14.25 0.34
N ARG A 404 23.75 13.86 -0.21
CA ARG A 404 23.63 12.94 -1.32
C ARG A 404 22.77 13.58 -2.41
N LEU A 405 23.32 13.67 -3.62
CA LEU A 405 22.61 14.03 -4.84
C LEU A 405 22.28 12.73 -5.58
N ARG A 406 21.08 12.59 -6.07
CA ARG A 406 20.64 11.42 -6.83
C ARG A 406 19.84 11.82 -8.06
N THR A 407 19.90 11.00 -9.09
CA THR A 407 19.09 11.12 -10.31
C THR A 407 18.85 9.77 -10.91
N SER A 408 17.69 9.57 -11.49
CA SER A 408 17.34 8.35 -12.22
C SER A 408 16.42 8.61 -13.40
N VAL A 409 16.42 7.68 -14.35
CA VAL A 409 15.45 7.58 -15.43
C VAL A 409 14.99 6.13 -15.51
N TYR A 410 13.71 5.91 -15.79
CA TYR A 410 13.13 4.58 -15.80
C TYR A 410 11.95 4.49 -16.73
N ARG A 411 11.62 3.28 -17.14
CA ARG A 411 10.39 2.93 -17.82
C ARG A 411 9.69 1.81 -17.04
N ALA A 412 8.37 1.93 -16.87
CA ALA A 412 7.55 0.92 -16.24
C ALA A 412 6.22 0.77 -16.98
N PHE A 413 5.47 -0.26 -16.65
CA PHE A 413 4.17 -0.55 -17.24
C PHE A 413 3.17 -1.07 -16.20
N ARG A 414 1.90 -1.09 -16.58
CA ARG A 414 0.83 -1.78 -15.86
C ARG A 414 -0.11 -2.45 -16.87
N ALA A 415 -0.31 -3.75 -16.71
CA ALA A 415 -1.31 -4.49 -17.47
C ALA A 415 -2.73 -4.12 -17.04
N PRO A 416 -3.73 -4.11 -17.94
CA PRO A 416 -5.13 -4.04 -17.55
C PRO A 416 -5.50 -5.21 -16.65
N THR A 417 -6.29 -4.96 -15.63
CA THR A 417 -6.79 -6.02 -14.76
C THR A 417 -7.96 -6.77 -15.40
N LEU A 418 -8.22 -8.00 -14.98
CA LEU A 418 -9.41 -8.74 -15.45
C LEU A 418 -10.71 -7.99 -15.15
N ASN A 419 -10.76 -7.24 -14.04
CA ASN A 419 -11.86 -6.33 -13.73
C ASN A 419 -12.02 -5.21 -14.77
N GLU A 420 -10.95 -4.63 -15.26
CA GLU A 420 -11.01 -3.56 -16.28
C GLU A 420 -11.42 -4.10 -17.65
N LEU A 421 -10.93 -5.28 -18.00
CA LEU A 421 -11.22 -5.94 -19.28
C LEU A 421 -12.65 -6.49 -19.36
N TYR A 422 -13.20 -7.06 -18.27
CA TYR A 422 -14.39 -7.92 -18.38
C TYR A 422 -15.55 -7.56 -17.45
N ARG A 423 -15.34 -6.75 -16.40
CA ARG A 423 -16.39 -6.43 -15.43
C ARG A 423 -17.04 -5.09 -15.74
N SER A 424 -18.32 -5.09 -16.11
CA SER A 424 -19.16 -3.89 -16.11
C SER A 424 -19.86 -3.73 -14.76
N PHE A 425 -20.09 -2.51 -14.30
CA PHE A 425 -20.78 -2.28 -13.03
C PHE A 425 -21.60 -1.00 -13.03
N SER A 426 -22.57 -0.92 -12.11
CA SER A 426 -23.37 0.27 -11.85
C SER A 426 -23.11 0.80 -10.45
N ALA A 427 -23.00 2.12 -10.33
CA ALA A 427 -22.97 2.82 -9.06
C ALA A 427 -23.94 4.00 -9.11
N GLY A 428 -25.04 3.93 -8.38
CA GLY A 428 -26.10 4.94 -8.47
C GLY A 428 -26.69 5.04 -9.88
N ASN A 429 -26.60 6.22 -10.50
CA ASN A 429 -27.02 6.46 -11.88
C ASN A 429 -25.89 6.31 -12.92
N THR A 430 -24.71 5.90 -12.50
CA THR A 430 -23.57 5.70 -13.39
C THR A 430 -23.39 4.22 -13.73
N PHE A 431 -23.34 3.90 -15.02
CA PHE A 431 -22.99 2.59 -15.55
C PHE A 431 -21.63 2.69 -16.22
N THR A 432 -20.69 1.83 -15.80
CA THR A 432 -19.35 1.75 -16.39
C THR A 432 -19.23 0.44 -17.16
N GLU A 433 -18.94 0.54 -18.45
CA GLU A 433 -18.74 -0.59 -19.34
C GLU A 433 -17.31 -1.15 -19.20
N ALA A 434 -17.20 -2.46 -19.34
CA ALA A 434 -15.91 -3.15 -19.47
C ALA A 434 -15.38 -2.96 -20.91
N ASN A 435 -14.06 -3.01 -21.08
CA ASN A 435 -13.44 -2.90 -22.40
C ASN A 435 -12.36 -3.98 -22.61
N PRO A 436 -12.68 -5.06 -23.34
CA PRO A 436 -11.71 -6.11 -23.65
C PRO A 436 -10.58 -5.68 -24.61
N ALA A 437 -10.66 -4.48 -25.17
CA ALA A 437 -9.66 -3.95 -26.10
C ALA A 437 -8.62 -3.05 -25.42
N LEU A 438 -8.63 -2.96 -24.10
CA LEU A 438 -7.61 -2.21 -23.36
C LEU A 438 -6.22 -2.78 -23.61
N VAL A 439 -5.26 -1.86 -23.70
CA VAL A 439 -3.82 -2.19 -23.79
C VAL A 439 -3.11 -1.69 -22.54
N PRO A 440 -1.93 -2.24 -22.20
CA PRO A 440 -1.20 -1.83 -21.02
C PRO A 440 -0.82 -0.35 -21.01
N GLU A 441 -0.88 0.24 -19.81
CA GLU A 441 -0.36 1.57 -19.52
C GLU A 441 1.16 1.55 -19.45
N THR A 442 1.82 2.62 -19.87
CA THR A 442 3.27 2.77 -19.71
C THR A 442 3.63 4.14 -19.14
N VAL A 443 4.75 4.19 -18.43
CA VAL A 443 5.34 5.43 -17.92
C VAL A 443 6.81 5.50 -18.29
N PHE A 444 7.25 6.69 -18.70
CA PHE A 444 8.65 7.08 -18.74
C PHE A 444 8.88 8.17 -17.70
N GLY A 445 9.66 7.86 -16.68
CA GLY A 445 9.93 8.73 -15.56
C GLY A 445 11.38 9.23 -15.52
N ALA A 446 11.56 10.43 -15.01
CA ALA A 446 12.84 11.02 -14.68
C ALA A 446 12.75 11.77 -13.36
N GLU A 447 13.77 11.60 -12.51
CA GLU A 447 13.82 12.28 -11.22
C GLU A 447 15.22 12.76 -10.87
N ALA A 448 15.26 13.79 -10.02
CA ALA A 448 16.47 14.27 -9.39
C ALA A 448 16.17 14.66 -7.95
N GLY A 449 17.03 14.27 -7.03
CA GLY A 449 16.83 14.49 -5.61
C GLY A 449 18.09 14.89 -4.86
N LEU A 450 17.85 15.47 -3.71
CA LEU A 450 18.86 15.86 -2.73
C LEU A 450 18.44 15.35 -1.36
N ASP A 451 19.33 14.58 -0.74
CA ASP A 451 19.14 14.07 0.62
C ASP A 451 20.24 14.67 1.52
N PHE A 452 19.82 15.14 2.67
CA PHE A 452 20.72 15.57 3.74
C PHE A 452 20.44 14.72 4.99
N THR A 453 21.47 14.06 5.51
CA THR A 453 21.38 13.23 6.73
C THR A 453 22.30 13.77 7.80
N GLY A 454 21.72 14.45 8.78
CA GLY A 454 22.39 14.91 10.00
C GLY A 454 22.27 13.87 11.11
N GLU A 455 22.78 14.20 12.30
CA GLU A 455 22.72 13.30 13.49
C GLU A 455 21.29 13.21 14.05
N THR A 456 20.55 14.31 14.01
CA THR A 456 19.21 14.44 14.61
C THR A 456 18.17 14.93 13.60
N SER A 457 18.57 15.17 12.36
CA SER A 457 17.65 15.66 11.32
C SER A 457 18.00 15.10 9.97
N SER A 458 16.99 14.82 9.16
CA SER A 458 17.14 14.50 7.75
C SER A 458 16.20 15.39 6.93
N PHE A 459 16.64 15.70 5.73
CA PHE A 459 15.85 16.42 4.75
C PHE A 459 16.02 15.74 3.40
N ARG A 460 14.92 15.50 2.71
CA ARG A 460 14.88 14.93 1.36
C ARG A 460 14.00 15.81 0.49
N VAL A 461 14.44 16.08 -0.73
CA VAL A 461 13.63 16.71 -1.75
C VAL A 461 13.86 16.03 -3.09
N THR A 462 12.79 15.75 -3.83
CA THR A 462 12.82 15.08 -5.14
C THR A 462 11.93 15.85 -6.09
N GLY A 463 12.49 16.29 -7.21
CA GLY A 463 11.74 16.74 -8.37
C GLY A 463 11.57 15.57 -9.34
N TYR A 464 10.37 15.38 -9.88
CA TYR A 464 10.07 14.29 -10.82
C TYR A 464 9.22 14.76 -11.99
N ARG A 465 9.30 13.98 -13.07
CA ARG A 465 8.41 14.10 -14.23
C ARG A 465 8.15 12.72 -14.83
N ASP A 466 6.87 12.33 -14.87
CA ASP A 466 6.36 11.08 -15.39
C ASP A 466 5.49 11.36 -16.61
N SER A 467 5.90 10.83 -17.77
CA SER A 467 5.11 10.85 -19.00
C SER A 467 4.38 9.52 -19.13
N LEU A 468 3.07 9.58 -19.21
CA LEU A 468 2.16 8.44 -19.18
C LEU A 468 1.52 8.25 -20.55
N ASP A 469 1.58 7.04 -21.08
CA ASP A 469 0.92 6.66 -22.32
C ASP A 469 -0.11 5.56 -22.04
N ASN A 470 -1.22 5.58 -22.82
CA ASN A 470 -2.31 4.61 -22.71
C ASN A 470 -2.97 4.53 -21.32
N LEU A 471 -3.04 5.64 -20.60
CA LEU A 471 -3.60 5.67 -19.25
C LEU A 471 -5.05 5.19 -19.26
N ILE A 472 -5.36 4.13 -18.52
CA ILE A 472 -6.71 3.58 -18.38
C ILE A 472 -7.52 4.45 -17.43
N THR A 473 -8.62 5.01 -17.93
CA THR A 473 -9.53 5.84 -17.15
C THR A 473 -10.99 5.61 -17.56
N ASN A 474 -11.92 6.04 -16.71
CA ASN A 474 -13.35 5.99 -17.03
C ASN A 474 -13.70 7.21 -17.88
N VAL A 475 -13.87 7.01 -19.18
CA VAL A 475 -14.27 8.06 -20.12
C VAL A 475 -15.79 8.18 -20.13
N THR A 476 -16.32 9.40 -20.01
CA THR A 476 -17.75 9.66 -20.03
C THR A 476 -18.25 9.67 -21.48
N LEU A 477 -18.98 8.62 -21.87
CA LEU A 477 -19.59 8.48 -23.20
C LEU A 477 -20.87 9.31 -23.34
N SER A 478 -21.70 9.32 -22.29
CA SER A 478 -22.92 10.12 -22.25
C SER A 478 -23.28 10.52 -20.82
N SER A 479 -23.88 11.69 -20.68
CA SER A 479 -24.37 12.21 -19.41
C SER A 479 -25.73 12.83 -19.60
N THR A 480 -26.74 12.27 -18.93
CA THR A 480 -28.13 12.76 -18.90
C THR A 480 -28.54 13.03 -17.45
N ALA A 481 -29.69 13.63 -17.25
CA ALA A 481 -30.22 13.88 -15.90
C ALA A 481 -30.50 12.58 -15.09
N THR A 482 -30.65 11.44 -15.77
CA THR A 482 -31.04 10.16 -15.15
C THR A 482 -29.96 9.10 -15.22
N GLN A 483 -29.00 9.22 -16.14
CA GLN A 483 -27.96 8.21 -16.34
C GLN A 483 -26.67 8.82 -16.87
N ILE A 484 -25.53 8.35 -16.33
CA ILE A 484 -24.19 8.58 -16.84
C ILE A 484 -23.67 7.22 -17.34
N VAL A 485 -23.21 7.16 -18.59
CA VAL A 485 -22.56 5.99 -19.16
C VAL A 485 -21.08 6.31 -19.34
N ARG A 486 -20.25 5.43 -18.82
CA ARG A 486 -18.79 5.48 -18.94
C ARG A 486 -18.27 4.18 -19.53
N GLU A 487 -17.11 4.23 -20.14
CA GLU A 487 -16.34 3.09 -20.57
C GLU A 487 -14.90 3.25 -20.07
N ARG A 488 -14.24 2.13 -19.76
CA ARG A 488 -12.81 2.15 -19.51
C ARG A 488 -12.07 2.22 -20.83
N GLU A 489 -11.29 3.27 -21.02
CA GLU A 489 -10.52 3.48 -22.25
C GLU A 489 -9.07 3.83 -21.93
N ASN A 490 -8.17 3.51 -22.84
CA ASN A 490 -6.82 4.05 -22.85
C ASN A 490 -6.88 5.53 -23.29
N ALA A 491 -7.23 6.40 -22.37
CA ALA A 491 -7.67 7.78 -22.62
C ALA A 491 -6.55 8.74 -22.95
N ALA A 492 -5.53 8.34 -23.63
CA ALA A 492 -4.51 9.26 -24.07
C ALA A 492 -3.26 9.39 -23.16
N GLN A 493 -2.42 10.28 -23.58
CA GLN A 493 -1.20 10.69 -22.89
C GLN A 493 -1.53 11.59 -21.71
N ALA A 494 -0.76 11.45 -20.64
CA ALA A 494 -0.81 12.34 -19.50
C ALA A 494 0.62 12.65 -19.02
N VAL A 495 0.77 13.71 -18.26
CA VAL A 495 2.03 14.06 -17.60
C VAL A 495 1.73 14.37 -16.15
N SER A 496 2.51 13.77 -15.24
CA SER A 496 2.58 14.16 -13.84
C SER A 496 3.98 14.71 -13.55
N GLU A 497 4.06 15.95 -13.10
CA GLU A 497 5.33 16.55 -12.68
C GLU A 497 5.17 17.24 -11.35
N GLY A 498 6.23 17.18 -10.52
CA GLY A 498 6.10 17.71 -9.18
C GLY A 498 7.37 17.71 -8.35
N VAL A 499 7.15 18.04 -7.09
CA VAL A 499 8.20 18.07 -6.07
C VAL A 499 7.66 17.40 -4.80
N GLU A 500 8.38 16.42 -4.31
CA GLU A 500 8.21 15.81 -2.99
C GLU A 500 9.26 16.35 -2.04
N ALA A 501 8.88 16.64 -0.79
CA ALA A 501 9.80 17.05 0.25
C ALA A 501 9.42 16.38 1.57
N GLU A 502 10.42 15.90 2.30
CA GLU A 502 10.27 15.36 3.64
C GLU A 502 11.37 15.92 4.55
N TYR A 503 10.97 16.33 5.73
CA TYR A 503 11.87 16.77 6.79
C TYR A 503 11.56 16.01 8.07
N ARG A 504 12.56 15.33 8.64
CA ARG A 504 12.48 14.64 9.93
C ARG A 504 13.47 15.26 10.90
N ARG A 505 13.04 15.45 12.14
CA ARG A 505 13.91 15.93 13.22
C ARG A 505 13.58 15.28 14.54
N ARG A 506 14.64 14.87 15.26
CA ARG A 506 14.57 14.39 16.64
C ARG A 506 15.24 15.41 17.56
N PHE A 507 14.59 15.80 18.67
CA PHE A 507 15.11 16.80 19.62
C PHE A 507 14.68 16.45 21.04
N GLY A 508 15.62 15.85 21.81
CA GLY A 508 15.32 15.25 23.10
C GLY A 508 14.29 14.12 22.94
N ASP A 509 13.22 14.19 23.70
CA ASP A 509 12.11 13.21 23.69
C ASP A 509 11.09 13.46 22.58
N TRP A 510 11.32 14.42 21.71
CA TRP A 510 10.41 14.78 20.63
C TRP A 510 10.92 14.36 19.27
N SER A 511 10.01 13.96 18.39
CA SER A 511 10.23 13.78 16.95
C SER A 511 9.22 14.61 16.16
N ALA A 512 9.66 15.14 15.02
CA ALA A 512 8.80 15.88 14.10
C ALA A 512 9.04 15.37 12.67
N VAL A 513 7.96 15.14 11.93
CA VAL A 513 7.97 14.80 10.51
C VAL A 513 7.10 15.81 9.78
N LEU A 514 7.64 16.42 8.73
CA LEU A 514 6.91 17.30 7.82
C LEU A 514 7.03 16.72 6.42
N SER A 515 5.92 16.54 5.76
CA SER A 515 5.85 15.95 4.42
C SER A 515 5.04 16.84 3.49
N TYR A 516 5.48 16.98 2.25
CA TYR A 516 4.80 17.81 1.26
C TYR A 516 4.96 17.25 -0.14
N LEU A 517 3.86 17.28 -0.92
CA LEU A 517 3.83 17.01 -2.35
C LEU A 517 3.19 18.18 -3.08
N TYR A 518 3.85 18.64 -4.12
CA TYR A 518 3.26 19.38 -5.22
C TYR A 518 3.20 18.46 -6.45
N ALA A 519 2.01 18.30 -7.06
CA ALA A 519 1.80 17.49 -8.26
C ALA A 519 0.93 18.22 -9.28
N ASP A 520 1.48 18.57 -10.44
CA ASP A 520 0.69 19.03 -11.59
C ASP A 520 0.52 17.88 -12.57
N ALA A 521 -0.59 17.17 -12.42
CA ALA A 521 -0.93 15.97 -13.19
C ALA A 521 -2.06 16.29 -14.19
N ARG A 522 -1.79 16.13 -15.49
CA ARG A 522 -2.72 16.52 -16.57
C ARG A 522 -2.75 15.52 -17.70
N TYR A 523 -3.93 15.32 -18.24
CA TYR A 523 -4.12 14.71 -19.55
C TYR A 523 -3.63 15.64 -20.68
N ALA A 524 -3.32 15.07 -21.84
CA ALA A 524 -2.95 15.86 -23.03
C ALA A 524 -4.03 16.86 -23.48
N THR A 525 -5.28 16.63 -23.07
CA THR A 525 -6.40 17.57 -23.26
C THR A 525 -6.30 18.84 -22.41
N GLY A 526 -5.36 18.89 -21.45
CA GLY A 526 -5.18 19.98 -20.49
C GLY A 526 -6.00 19.84 -19.20
N TYR A 527 -6.98 18.93 -19.14
CA TYR A 527 -7.69 18.61 -17.90
C TYR A 527 -6.78 17.93 -16.90
N ARG A 528 -7.04 18.15 -15.61
CA ARG A 528 -6.28 17.51 -14.52
C ARG A 528 -6.71 16.06 -14.37
N ILE A 529 -5.76 15.19 -14.06
CA ILE A 529 -6.05 13.82 -13.68
C ILE A 529 -6.97 13.83 -12.46
N SER A 530 -8.05 13.05 -12.54
CA SER A 530 -9.03 12.93 -11.45
C SER A 530 -8.43 12.35 -10.18
N GLN A 531 -8.97 12.76 -9.04
CA GLN A 531 -8.58 12.30 -7.69
C GLN A 531 -7.11 12.63 -7.30
N VAL A 532 -6.46 13.59 -7.98
CA VAL A 532 -5.12 14.05 -7.67
C VAL A 532 -5.16 15.48 -7.15
N PRO A 533 -4.87 15.73 -5.85
CA PRO A 533 -4.73 17.08 -5.32
C PRO A 533 -3.41 17.71 -5.80
N ARG A 534 -3.44 19.01 -6.06
CA ARG A 534 -2.23 19.74 -6.50
C ARG A 534 -1.22 19.92 -5.38
N HIS A 535 -1.71 20.16 -4.17
CA HIS A 535 -0.91 20.30 -2.97
C HIS A 535 -1.42 19.33 -1.92
N GLN A 536 -0.50 18.62 -1.31
CA GLN A 536 -0.76 17.69 -0.21
C GLN A 536 0.36 17.85 0.81
N GLY A 537 0.01 17.88 2.09
CA GLY A 537 1.01 17.97 3.15
C GLY A 537 0.53 17.34 4.44
N SER A 538 1.48 16.87 5.23
CA SER A 538 1.28 16.37 6.58
C SER A 538 2.35 16.93 7.51
N ALA A 539 1.98 17.02 8.79
CA ALA A 539 2.90 17.36 9.87
C ALA A 539 2.56 16.46 11.06
N LEU A 540 3.53 15.74 11.57
CA LEU A 540 3.42 14.88 12.73
C LEU A 540 4.44 15.33 13.79
N LEU A 541 3.98 15.53 15.01
CA LEU A 541 4.81 15.79 16.19
C LEU A 541 4.55 14.67 17.19
N ALA A 542 5.60 13.96 17.61
CA ALA A 542 5.49 12.89 18.60
C ALA A 542 6.43 13.12 19.79
N TYR A 543 6.00 12.63 20.95
CA TYR A 543 6.69 12.68 22.23
C TYR A 543 6.92 11.26 22.75
N HIS A 544 8.16 10.94 23.08
CA HIS A 544 8.59 9.61 23.53
C HIS A 544 9.35 9.72 24.85
N HIS A 545 8.75 9.35 25.95
CA HIS A 545 9.43 9.35 27.24
C HIS A 545 8.85 8.33 28.22
N GLY A 546 9.70 7.50 28.82
CA GLY A 546 9.34 6.66 29.97
C GLY A 546 8.19 5.67 29.75
N GLY A 547 7.93 5.25 28.52
CA GLY A 547 6.82 4.37 28.15
C GLY A 547 5.55 5.13 27.74
N THR A 548 5.64 6.43 27.52
CA THR A 548 4.64 7.29 26.88
C THR A 548 5.06 7.57 25.46
N LEU A 549 4.18 7.27 24.51
CA LEU A 549 4.21 7.79 23.15
C LEU A 549 2.92 8.60 22.96
N ALA A 550 3.06 9.87 22.64
CA ALA A 550 1.92 10.74 22.34
C ALA A 550 2.21 11.50 21.06
N SER A 551 1.26 11.52 20.13
CA SER A 551 1.43 12.20 18.85
C SER A 551 0.27 13.13 18.53
N ALA A 552 0.56 14.15 17.70
CA ALA A 552 -0.39 15.05 17.10
C ALA A 552 -0.04 15.22 15.61
N GLY A 553 -0.99 14.90 14.74
CA GLY A 553 -0.86 14.94 13.29
C GLY A 553 -1.82 15.93 12.65
N LEU A 554 -1.35 16.64 11.62
CA LEU A 554 -2.14 17.48 10.72
C LEU A 554 -1.98 16.96 9.31
N ARG A 555 -3.07 16.75 8.60
CA ARG A 555 -3.10 16.43 7.17
C ARG A 555 -3.93 17.47 6.42
N ALA A 556 -3.39 17.98 5.32
CA ALA A 556 -4.05 18.97 4.49
C ALA A 556 -3.90 18.64 3.01
N LEU A 557 -4.99 18.72 2.26
CA LEU A 557 -5.05 18.50 0.82
C LEU A 557 -5.75 19.68 0.16
N ASP A 558 -5.22 20.10 -1.00
CA ASP A 558 -5.88 21.07 -1.89
C ASP A 558 -7.08 20.43 -2.59
N TYR A 559 -7.82 21.23 -3.35
CA TYR A 559 -8.91 20.72 -4.18
C TYR A 559 -8.41 19.74 -5.25
N GLN A 560 -9.28 18.85 -5.66
CA GLN A 560 -9.10 17.94 -6.79
C GLN A 560 -10.40 17.80 -7.58
N PHE A 561 -10.38 17.09 -8.70
CA PHE A 561 -11.57 16.78 -9.47
C PHE A 561 -11.95 15.32 -9.33
N ASP A 562 -13.25 15.01 -9.33
CA ASP A 562 -13.78 13.65 -9.19
C ASP A 562 -13.96 12.96 -10.55
N ASP A 563 -13.89 13.70 -11.65
CA ASP A 563 -14.15 13.25 -13.01
C ASP A 563 -13.08 13.69 -14.01
N ASP A 564 -13.04 13.01 -15.15
CA ASP A 564 -12.13 13.24 -16.27
C ASP A 564 -12.32 14.61 -16.96
N LEU A 565 -13.55 15.13 -16.96
CA LEU A 565 -13.91 16.40 -17.57
C LEU A 565 -13.74 17.62 -16.63
N ASN A 566 -13.27 17.39 -15.41
CA ASN A 566 -13.08 18.39 -14.35
C ASN A 566 -14.35 19.20 -14.01
N GLN A 567 -15.52 18.58 -14.11
CA GLN A 567 -16.81 19.19 -13.80
C GLN A 567 -17.12 19.18 -12.30
N PHE A 568 -16.68 18.12 -11.59
CA PHE A 568 -16.95 17.91 -10.18
C PHE A 568 -15.71 18.24 -9.34
N ARG A 569 -15.62 19.49 -8.88
CA ARG A 569 -14.52 19.94 -8.04
C ARG A 569 -14.75 19.61 -6.57
N LEU A 570 -13.97 18.69 -6.02
CA LEU A 570 -13.91 18.38 -4.58
C LEU A 570 -13.08 19.45 -3.86
N PRO A 571 -13.64 20.15 -2.85
CA PRO A 571 -12.89 21.14 -2.07
C PRO A 571 -11.66 20.54 -1.36
N GLY A 572 -10.67 21.38 -1.10
CA GLY A 572 -9.58 21.06 -0.19
C GLY A 572 -10.07 20.95 1.25
N TYR A 573 -9.30 20.26 2.09
CA TYR A 573 -9.61 20.09 3.51
C TYR A 573 -8.35 19.89 4.35
N ALA A 574 -8.52 20.04 5.67
CA ALA A 574 -7.50 19.70 6.65
C ALA A 574 -8.13 18.98 7.84
N THR A 575 -7.44 17.97 8.38
CA THR A 575 -7.84 17.21 9.55
C THR A 575 -6.72 17.15 10.58
N LEU A 576 -7.10 17.14 11.86
CA LEU A 576 -6.20 16.94 12.99
C LEU A 576 -6.45 15.56 13.60
N GLN A 577 -5.36 14.90 13.99
CA GLN A 577 -5.39 13.58 14.62
C GLN A 577 -4.47 13.55 15.84
N PHE A 578 -4.78 12.65 16.78
CA PHE A 578 -3.99 12.42 17.99
C PHE A 578 -3.92 10.94 18.29
N ALA A 579 -2.75 10.47 18.76
CA ALA A 579 -2.59 9.12 19.30
C ALA A 579 -1.84 9.18 20.65
N LEU A 580 -2.17 8.25 21.51
CA LEU A 580 -1.54 8.07 22.82
C LEU A 580 -1.37 6.57 23.08
N HIS A 581 -0.14 6.17 23.35
CA HIS A 581 0.19 4.88 23.94
C HIS A 581 0.88 5.15 25.27
N GLN A 582 0.35 4.62 26.37
CA GLN A 582 0.87 4.82 27.71
C GLN A 582 1.09 3.49 28.41
N ARG A 583 2.34 3.11 28.66
CA ARG A 583 2.65 1.96 29.54
C ARG A 583 2.14 2.24 30.95
N LEU A 584 1.32 1.35 31.47
CA LEU A 584 0.73 1.45 32.82
C LEU A 584 1.59 0.68 33.84
N ARG A 585 1.69 -0.61 33.69
CA ARG A 585 2.47 -1.48 34.61
C ARG A 585 2.89 -2.78 33.92
N GLY A 586 4.19 -3.08 33.96
CA GLY A 586 4.74 -4.29 33.35
C GLY A 586 4.41 -4.33 31.85
N PRO A 587 3.75 -5.39 31.36
CA PRO A 587 3.38 -5.55 29.95
C PRO A 587 2.07 -4.83 29.55
N LEU A 588 1.37 -4.16 30.47
CA LEU A 588 0.09 -3.54 30.22
C LEU A 588 0.25 -2.08 29.82
N SER A 589 -0.41 -1.68 28.73
CA SER A 589 -0.49 -0.29 28.22
C SER A 589 -1.95 0.11 28.00
N ALA A 590 -2.19 1.41 28.05
CA ALA A 590 -3.44 2.04 27.59
C ALA A 590 -3.20 2.75 26.27
N GLU A 591 -4.16 2.66 25.37
CA GLU A 591 -4.14 3.28 24.06
C GLU A 591 -5.35 4.20 23.89
N ALA A 592 -5.16 5.30 23.15
CA ALA A 592 -6.23 6.21 22.76
C ALA A 592 -5.92 6.87 21.44
N SER A 593 -6.90 7.02 20.58
CA SER A 593 -6.78 7.73 19.30
C SER A 593 -7.97 8.64 19.06
N LEU A 594 -7.72 9.71 18.31
CA LEU A 594 -8.74 10.68 17.90
C LEU A 594 -8.43 11.13 16.48
N GLU A 595 -9.31 10.81 15.54
CA GLU A 595 -9.22 11.18 14.14
C GLU A 595 -10.21 12.31 13.83
N ASN A 596 -9.87 13.18 12.87
CA ASN A 596 -10.66 14.37 12.54
C ASN A 596 -11.16 15.13 13.79
N ALA A 597 -10.25 15.47 14.69
CA ALA A 597 -10.57 16.01 16.03
C ALA A 597 -11.47 17.26 16.01
N LEU A 598 -11.43 18.05 14.93
CA LEU A 598 -12.25 19.25 14.74
C LEU A 598 -13.61 18.96 14.12
N ASP A 599 -13.92 17.69 13.81
CA ASP A 599 -15.18 17.27 13.17
C ASP A 599 -15.42 18.01 11.83
N HIS A 600 -14.35 18.21 11.06
CA HIS A 600 -14.44 18.94 9.80
C HIS A 600 -15.11 18.08 8.72
N VAL A 601 -16.23 18.56 8.17
CA VAL A 601 -16.94 17.89 7.08
C VAL A 601 -16.21 18.14 5.77
N TYR A 602 -15.76 17.09 5.11
CA TYR A 602 -15.09 17.15 3.79
C TYR A 602 -15.69 16.13 2.84
N TYR A 603 -15.54 16.39 1.53
CA TYR A 603 -16.09 15.52 0.48
C TYR A 603 -15.04 14.55 -0.04
N THR A 604 -15.45 13.29 -0.23
CA THR A 604 -14.62 12.22 -0.81
C THR A 604 -15.00 11.91 -2.26
N ALA A 605 -16.24 12.18 -2.66
CA ALA A 605 -16.73 12.08 -4.03
C ALA A 605 -17.91 13.03 -4.26
N PHE A 606 -18.18 13.40 -5.51
CA PHE A 606 -19.41 14.06 -5.94
C PHE A 606 -20.21 13.24 -6.95
N SER A 607 -19.56 12.34 -7.67
CA SER A 607 -20.20 11.47 -8.65
C SER A 607 -20.08 10.00 -8.26
N PRO A 608 -21.15 9.19 -8.34
CA PRO A 608 -22.52 9.52 -8.77
C PRO A 608 -23.38 10.23 -7.70
N THR A 609 -22.92 10.24 -6.46
CA THR A 609 -23.59 10.86 -5.31
C THR A 609 -22.54 11.57 -4.46
N PRO A 610 -22.82 12.77 -3.95
CA PRO A 610 -21.95 13.41 -2.99
C PRO A 610 -21.69 12.50 -1.78
N ASN A 611 -20.42 12.25 -1.48
CA ASN A 611 -20.00 11.47 -0.31
C ASN A 611 -19.09 12.34 0.56
N ILE A 612 -19.25 12.20 1.88
CA ILE A 612 -18.42 12.86 2.89
C ILE A 612 -17.43 11.86 3.50
N GLY A 613 -16.34 12.39 4.00
CA GLY A 613 -15.32 11.64 4.72
C GLY A 613 -15.71 11.37 6.17
N GLU A 614 -14.77 10.81 6.91
CA GLU A 614 -14.93 10.44 8.30
C GLU A 614 -15.28 11.65 9.19
N PRO A 615 -16.25 11.50 10.10
CA PRO A 615 -16.50 12.47 11.18
C PRO A 615 -15.37 12.37 12.22
N ARG A 616 -15.51 13.05 13.34
CA ARG A 616 -14.61 12.85 14.48
C ARG A 616 -14.80 11.43 15.04
N LEU A 617 -13.74 10.61 14.97
CA LEU A 617 -13.71 9.25 15.50
C LEU A 617 -12.71 9.17 16.65
N TRP A 618 -13.10 8.51 17.73
CA TRP A 618 -12.21 8.22 18.86
C TRP A 618 -12.22 6.73 19.18
N ARG A 619 -11.08 6.23 19.66
CA ARG A 619 -10.94 4.87 20.19
C ARG A 619 -10.12 4.92 21.47
N VAL A 620 -10.41 4.01 22.39
CA VAL A 620 -9.65 3.78 23.61
C VAL A 620 -9.52 2.29 23.87
N GLY A 621 -8.41 1.86 24.40
CA GLY A 621 -8.16 0.44 24.61
C GLY A 621 -7.06 0.12 25.61
N LEU A 622 -6.85 -1.17 25.76
CA LEU A 622 -5.78 -1.76 26.55
C LEU A 622 -5.03 -2.76 25.69
N LYS A 623 -3.71 -2.69 25.77
CA LYS A 623 -2.77 -3.63 25.13
C LYS A 623 -1.92 -4.30 26.19
N TRP A 624 -1.85 -5.61 26.12
CA TRP A 624 -0.95 -6.42 26.94
C TRP A 624 0.09 -7.06 26.02
N GLU A 625 1.35 -6.80 26.26
CA GLU A 625 2.43 -7.28 25.44
C GLU A 625 3.58 -7.86 26.31
N GLY A 626 3.71 -9.18 26.32
CA GLY A 626 4.73 -9.90 27.05
C GLY A 626 5.80 -10.47 26.14
N ARG A 627 7.08 -10.14 26.43
CA ARG A 627 8.25 -10.61 25.68
C ARG A 627 9.22 -11.29 26.63
N VAL A 628 9.84 -12.39 26.20
CA VAL A 628 10.98 -13.04 26.86
C VAL A 628 12.17 -12.95 25.90
N HIS A 629 13.16 -12.18 26.31
CA HIS A 629 14.39 -11.95 25.53
C HIS A 629 15.38 -13.11 25.63
#